data_01545562befc65c803029019d532fdfc
#
_entry.id   01545562befc65c803029019d532fdfc
#
_cell.length_a   1.000
_cell.length_b   1.000
_cell.length_c   1.000
_cell.angle_alpha   90.00
_cell.angle_beta   90.00
_cell.angle_gamma   90.00
#
_symmetry.space_group_name_H-M   'P 1'
#
loop_
_entity.id
_entity.type
_entity.pdbx_description
1 polymer ?
#
loop_
_entity_poly.entity_id
_entity_poly.type
_entity_poly.pdbx_seq_one_letter_code
_entity_poly.pdbx_strand_id
1 'polypeptide(L)'
;MIANILGLGAMISLFLIYQQKSRKNILMCKLSADIFWILHYFTLGATAGLIPNFVGIFRELIFVNRKSKKWASSPIWVLLFITVNFSLGILSFDEWYDIVPITASALVTISLWIDNPHLMKIISIPVSTAFFVYDMFVLSYVGMINESIAILSIIIYFIKKGFSRRNRKMSMNVFSEDVKTDKELIITPGAPIENVKKTYTADVDERIIQKGDCFASEITERFVSDFKKQSDKMVHVSTFVVIDGTVYMSYYANEKNPDENPQFQTARLVYAPIDDIENKTYIDLQTIGDVVDGKVIDMVYDTILMKKDENTIHLMWTARTEENYYRFYCPFDTKTKKLGEIGVNRFKVGNIINDFSVSGIKNALAASGIACKKMYSDIGIMQKLSSREENGETYYYSGTYSGDFTCIIKSKDLITWEYVSQPDFINDSKWENATYVLNDKVYYFVRQQPTNKCGFLTVYDLNKNTWEKPVEVYDCQSRADFIVYNDELFLFYAPIDREHIGIIKIDTEDIAKSEIVLQAKMHTSCFYPFIQYYRNGELAMSYTDSRKHIRLAEFTLSKYF
;
A
#
# COMPACT_ATOMS: atom_id res chain seq x y z
N MET A 1 -40.59 23.15 26.44
CA MET A 1 -39.57 24.10 25.93
C MET A 1 -38.17 23.74 26.42
N ILE A 2 -37.92 23.57 27.71
CA ILE A 2 -36.57 23.21 28.24
C ILE A 2 -36.02 21.91 27.67
N ALA A 3 -36.85 20.86 27.63
CA ALA A 3 -36.43 19.57 27.04
C ALA A 3 -35.91 19.75 25.57
N ASN A 4 -36.62 20.52 24.75
CA ASN A 4 -36.20 20.72 23.35
C ASN A 4 -34.87 21.50 23.22
N ILE A 5 -34.58 22.44 24.12
CA ILE A 5 -33.30 23.17 24.16
C ILE A 5 -32.15 22.19 24.55
N LEU A 6 -32.37 21.35 25.53
CA LEU A 6 -31.41 20.36 25.99
C LEU A 6 -31.14 19.30 24.89
N GLY A 7 -32.19 18.81 24.22
CA GLY A 7 -32.06 17.91 23.08
C GLY A 7 -31.32 18.54 21.91
N LEU A 8 -31.52 19.83 21.64
CA LEU A 8 -30.77 20.57 20.63
C LEU A 8 -29.27 20.64 20.97
N GLY A 9 -28.94 20.85 22.24
CA GLY A 9 -27.55 20.80 22.72
C GLY A 9 -26.90 19.44 22.51
N ALA A 10 -27.63 18.35 22.76
CA ALA A 10 -27.19 16.99 22.47
C ALA A 10 -26.94 16.77 20.97
N MET A 11 -27.87 17.20 20.12
CA MET A 11 -27.77 17.08 18.66
C MET A 11 -26.57 17.85 18.10
N ILE A 12 -26.33 19.07 18.58
CA ILE A 12 -25.13 19.85 18.18
C ILE A 12 -23.84 19.12 18.60
N SER A 13 -23.81 18.57 19.81
CA SER A 13 -22.65 17.81 20.29
C SER A 13 -22.39 16.58 19.44
N LEU A 14 -23.43 15.86 19.00
CA LEU A 14 -23.32 14.71 18.09
C LEU A 14 -22.90 15.14 16.69
N PHE A 15 -23.41 16.25 16.19
CA PHE A 15 -22.98 16.81 14.88
C PHE A 15 -21.48 17.13 14.87
N LEU A 16 -20.95 17.67 15.96
CA LEU A 16 -19.52 17.97 16.10
C LEU A 16 -18.65 16.70 16.07
N ILE A 17 -19.17 15.52 16.43
CA ILE A 17 -18.45 14.24 16.34
C ILE A 17 -17.96 13.99 14.90
N TYR A 18 -18.79 14.25 13.91
CA TYR A 18 -18.44 13.97 12.50
C TYR A 18 -17.33 14.88 11.95
N GLN A 19 -17.07 16.01 12.62
CA GLN A 19 -16.02 16.96 12.25
C GLN A 19 -14.69 16.65 12.97
N GLN A 20 -14.69 15.80 14.00
CA GLN A 20 -13.48 15.48 14.75
C GLN A 20 -12.61 14.46 14.04
N LYS A 21 -11.29 14.73 13.99
CA LYS A 21 -10.27 13.85 13.42
C LYS A 21 -9.63 12.90 14.45
N SER A 22 -9.69 13.23 15.72
CA SER A 22 -9.09 12.44 16.79
C SER A 22 -10.15 11.64 17.55
N ARG A 23 -9.86 10.36 17.84
CA ARG A 23 -10.74 9.49 18.63
C ARG A 23 -11.05 10.10 20.00
N LYS A 24 -10.07 10.76 20.63
CA LYS A 24 -10.26 11.43 21.94
C LYS A 24 -11.32 12.50 21.84
N ASN A 25 -11.26 13.37 20.84
CA ASN A 25 -12.23 14.44 20.64
C ASN A 25 -13.61 13.88 20.27
N ILE A 26 -13.70 12.82 19.48
CA ILE A 26 -14.96 12.12 19.17
C ILE A 26 -15.63 11.65 20.46
N LEU A 27 -14.89 11.00 21.34
CA LEU A 27 -15.44 10.50 22.62
C LEU A 27 -15.78 11.63 23.58
N MET A 28 -15.04 12.74 23.58
CA MET A 28 -15.40 13.93 24.37
C MET A 28 -16.69 14.61 23.90
N CYS A 29 -16.89 14.72 22.57
CA CYS A 29 -18.14 15.22 22.02
C CYS A 29 -19.31 14.27 22.34
N LYS A 30 -19.07 12.94 22.28
CA LYS A 30 -20.08 11.94 22.66
C LYS A 30 -20.45 12.08 24.14
N LEU A 31 -19.45 12.20 25.02
CA LEU A 31 -19.67 12.43 26.44
C LEU A 31 -20.53 13.67 26.72
N SER A 32 -20.26 14.78 26.02
CA SER A 32 -21.06 15.99 26.08
C SER A 32 -22.50 15.73 25.63
N ALA A 33 -22.70 14.99 24.53
CA ALA A 33 -24.02 14.62 24.05
C ALA A 33 -24.79 13.77 25.08
N ASP A 34 -24.13 12.79 25.72
CA ASP A 34 -24.79 11.94 26.72
C ASP A 34 -25.27 12.74 27.94
N ILE A 35 -24.50 13.74 28.39
CA ILE A 35 -24.93 14.65 29.46
C ILE A 35 -26.20 15.41 29.05
N PHE A 36 -26.23 15.97 27.83
CA PHE A 36 -27.42 16.68 27.35
C PHE A 36 -28.63 15.74 27.18
N TRP A 37 -28.42 14.49 26.70
CA TRP A 37 -29.49 13.50 26.58
C TRP A 37 -30.05 13.07 27.95
N ILE A 38 -29.20 12.92 28.95
CA ILE A 38 -29.64 12.63 30.33
C ILE A 38 -30.61 13.74 30.81
N LEU A 39 -30.20 15.00 30.68
CA LEU A 39 -31.02 16.14 31.09
C LEU A 39 -32.31 16.25 30.27
N HIS A 40 -32.25 15.95 28.96
CA HIS A 40 -33.41 15.93 28.06
C HIS A 40 -34.45 14.89 28.51
N TYR A 41 -34.06 13.62 28.62
CA TYR A 41 -34.98 12.56 29.02
C TYR A 41 -35.47 12.72 30.47
N PHE A 42 -34.63 13.24 31.36
CA PHE A 42 -35.07 13.59 32.73
C PHE A 42 -36.23 14.60 32.71
N THR A 43 -36.13 15.65 31.88
CA THR A 43 -37.20 16.67 31.76
C THR A 43 -38.46 16.14 31.07
N LEU A 44 -38.40 15.04 30.36
CA LEU A 44 -39.55 14.33 29.77
C LEU A 44 -40.14 13.26 30.71
N GLY A 45 -39.50 12.95 31.83
CA GLY A 45 -39.88 11.86 32.68
C GLY A 45 -39.61 10.45 32.12
N ALA A 46 -38.81 10.37 31.04
CA ALA A 46 -38.50 9.15 30.31
C ALA A 46 -37.24 8.46 30.89
N THR A 47 -37.39 7.82 32.03
CA THR A 47 -36.30 7.22 32.83
C THR A 47 -35.55 6.13 32.06
N ALA A 48 -36.24 5.30 31.29
CA ALA A 48 -35.62 4.25 30.48
C ALA A 48 -34.67 4.81 29.41
N GLY A 49 -34.97 5.98 28.81
CA GLY A 49 -34.09 6.69 27.87
C GLY A 49 -32.87 7.35 28.52
N LEU A 50 -32.97 7.70 29.83
CA LEU A 50 -31.89 8.30 30.59
C LEU A 50 -30.76 7.30 30.90
N ILE A 51 -31.10 6.06 31.26
CA ILE A 51 -30.17 5.03 31.73
C ILE A 51 -29.06 4.72 30.71
N PRO A 52 -29.35 4.46 29.44
CA PRO A 52 -28.31 4.20 28.43
C PRO A 52 -27.24 5.29 28.33
N ASN A 53 -27.66 6.55 28.45
CA ASN A 53 -26.73 7.70 28.36
C ASN A 53 -25.94 7.85 29.66
N PHE A 54 -26.55 7.57 30.83
CA PHE A 54 -25.85 7.56 32.11
C PHE A 54 -24.77 6.49 32.15
N VAL A 55 -25.07 5.27 31.75
CA VAL A 55 -24.10 4.18 31.62
C VAL A 55 -23.05 4.53 30.57
N GLY A 56 -23.45 5.24 29.48
CA GLY A 56 -22.60 5.71 28.40
C GLY A 56 -21.45 6.59 28.88
N ILE A 57 -21.69 7.51 29.83
CA ILE A 57 -20.64 8.37 30.41
C ILE A 57 -19.45 7.53 30.91
N PHE A 58 -19.70 6.51 31.72
CA PHE A 58 -18.64 5.66 32.27
C PHE A 58 -18.01 4.78 31.21
N ARG A 59 -18.80 4.23 30.29
CA ARG A 59 -18.34 3.44 29.15
C ARG A 59 -17.34 4.23 28.31
N GLU A 60 -17.67 5.46 27.93
CA GLU A 60 -16.83 6.27 27.06
C GLU A 60 -15.55 6.70 27.75
N LEU A 61 -15.60 7.03 29.04
CA LEU A 61 -14.39 7.31 29.82
C LEU A 61 -13.44 6.10 29.91
N ILE A 62 -13.97 4.86 29.97
CA ILE A 62 -13.13 3.66 29.93
C ILE A 62 -12.65 3.35 28.51
N PHE A 63 -13.54 3.40 27.52
CA PHE A 63 -13.21 3.06 26.13
C PHE A 63 -12.22 4.04 25.49
N VAL A 64 -12.17 5.31 25.93
CA VAL A 64 -11.13 6.28 25.52
C VAL A 64 -9.73 5.77 25.87
N ASN A 65 -9.61 5.08 26.98
CA ASN A 65 -8.34 4.59 27.50
C ASN A 65 -7.97 3.17 27.01
N ARG A 66 -8.85 2.51 26.23
CA ARG A 66 -8.68 1.11 25.79
C ARG A 66 -7.34 0.82 25.12
N LYS A 67 -6.85 1.74 24.28
CA LYS A 67 -5.57 1.56 23.54
C LYS A 67 -4.34 2.00 24.33
N SER A 68 -4.51 2.76 25.41
CA SER A 68 -3.41 3.32 26.19
C SER A 68 -3.19 2.63 27.54
N LYS A 69 -4.19 1.94 28.07
CA LYS A 69 -4.16 1.33 29.42
C LYS A 69 -4.58 -0.14 29.36
N LYS A 70 -3.73 -1.04 29.86
CA LYS A 70 -4.02 -2.49 29.88
C LYS A 70 -5.32 -2.85 30.60
N TRP A 71 -5.64 -2.18 31.72
CA TRP A 71 -6.88 -2.43 32.44
C TRP A 71 -8.15 -2.08 31.64
N ALA A 72 -8.07 -1.08 30.76
CA ALA A 72 -9.21 -0.64 29.94
C ALA A 72 -9.37 -1.48 28.65
N SER A 73 -8.39 -2.33 28.29
CA SER A 73 -8.43 -3.16 27.09
C SER A 73 -9.15 -4.49 27.28
N SER A 74 -9.55 -4.85 28.49
CA SER A 74 -10.24 -6.10 28.79
C SER A 74 -11.67 -6.12 28.24
N PRO A 75 -12.09 -7.17 27.49
CA PRO A 75 -13.47 -7.32 27.01
C PRO A 75 -14.50 -7.47 28.11
N ILE A 76 -14.09 -7.71 29.36
CA ILE A 76 -14.97 -7.80 30.53
C ILE A 76 -15.76 -6.49 30.73
N TRP A 77 -15.22 -5.36 30.29
CA TRP A 77 -15.90 -4.07 30.33
C TRP A 77 -17.17 -4.04 29.48
N VAL A 78 -17.15 -4.71 28.31
CA VAL A 78 -18.34 -4.82 27.48
C VAL A 78 -19.45 -5.57 28.19
N LEU A 79 -19.11 -6.73 28.77
CA LEU A 79 -20.06 -7.54 29.53
C LEU A 79 -20.60 -6.76 30.74
N LEU A 80 -19.70 -6.08 31.47
CA LEU A 80 -20.08 -5.29 32.66
C LEU A 80 -21.08 -4.18 32.27
N PHE A 81 -20.81 -3.39 31.24
CA PHE A 81 -21.70 -2.31 30.83
C PHE A 81 -23.03 -2.82 30.28
N ILE A 82 -23.05 -3.93 29.57
CA ILE A 82 -24.31 -4.57 29.15
C ILE A 82 -25.11 -5.02 30.36
N THR A 83 -24.48 -5.73 31.30
CA THR A 83 -25.15 -6.21 32.52
C THR A 83 -25.71 -5.07 33.38
N VAL A 84 -24.90 -4.01 33.61
CA VAL A 84 -25.34 -2.83 34.35
C VAL A 84 -26.51 -2.12 33.67
N ASN A 85 -26.43 -1.95 32.33
CA ASN A 85 -27.51 -1.33 31.58
C ASN A 85 -28.82 -2.11 31.66
N PHE A 86 -28.76 -3.45 31.52
CA PHE A 86 -29.95 -4.29 31.66
C PHE A 86 -30.47 -4.28 33.12
N SER A 87 -29.60 -4.36 34.11
CA SER A 87 -30.04 -4.37 35.53
C SER A 87 -30.73 -3.05 35.90
N LEU A 88 -30.16 -1.91 35.56
CA LEU A 88 -30.77 -0.60 35.80
C LEU A 88 -32.04 -0.39 34.98
N GLY A 89 -32.03 -0.88 33.72
CA GLY A 89 -33.18 -0.80 32.83
C GLY A 89 -34.40 -1.58 33.35
N ILE A 90 -34.19 -2.79 33.87
CA ILE A 90 -35.27 -3.58 34.48
C ILE A 90 -35.85 -2.88 35.70
N LEU A 91 -35.03 -2.20 36.51
CA LEU A 91 -35.51 -1.46 37.67
C LEU A 91 -36.33 -0.20 37.31
N SER A 92 -36.19 0.31 36.12
CA SER A 92 -36.93 1.48 35.61
C SER A 92 -37.95 1.13 34.53
N PHE A 93 -38.37 -0.13 34.46
CA PHE A 93 -39.30 -0.64 33.47
C PHE A 93 -40.75 -0.36 33.91
N ASP A 94 -41.37 0.64 33.29
CA ASP A 94 -42.75 1.02 33.54
C ASP A 94 -43.67 0.65 32.37
N GLU A 95 -43.17 0.82 31.12
CA GLU A 95 -43.92 0.62 29.91
C GLU A 95 -43.20 -0.37 28.98
N TRP A 96 -43.92 -1.09 28.14
CA TRP A 96 -43.36 -2.12 27.27
C TRP A 96 -42.28 -1.60 26.29
N TYR A 97 -42.37 -0.33 25.89
CA TYR A 97 -41.37 0.28 24.98
C TYR A 97 -40.07 0.64 25.69
N ASP A 98 -39.99 0.56 27.01
CA ASP A 98 -38.78 0.82 27.81
C ASP A 98 -37.66 -0.22 27.52
N ILE A 99 -38.04 -1.40 27.01
CA ILE A 99 -37.07 -2.42 26.60
C ILE A 99 -36.21 -1.96 25.43
N VAL A 100 -36.72 -1.01 24.60
CA VAL A 100 -36.07 -0.58 23.36
C VAL A 100 -34.74 0.14 23.60
N PRO A 101 -34.66 1.22 24.42
CA PRO A 101 -33.39 1.89 24.69
C PRO A 101 -32.39 1.00 25.44
N ILE A 102 -32.87 0.04 26.28
CA ILE A 102 -32.00 -0.89 27.00
C ILE A 102 -31.28 -1.82 26.00
N THR A 103 -32.04 -2.43 25.10
CA THR A 103 -31.47 -3.35 24.08
C THR A 103 -30.61 -2.60 23.07
N ALA A 104 -31.03 -1.42 22.63
CA ALA A 104 -30.27 -0.58 21.72
C ALA A 104 -28.92 -0.17 22.33
N SER A 105 -28.87 0.17 23.62
CA SER A 105 -27.64 0.52 24.34
C SER A 105 -26.64 -0.65 24.41
N ALA A 106 -27.13 -1.89 24.55
CA ALA A 106 -26.26 -3.07 24.46
C ALA A 106 -25.58 -3.17 23.09
N LEU A 107 -26.33 -2.96 22.00
CA LEU A 107 -25.77 -2.93 20.64
C LEU A 107 -24.79 -1.76 20.44
N VAL A 108 -25.05 -0.58 20.99
CA VAL A 108 -24.11 0.54 21.01
C VAL A 108 -22.81 0.15 21.70
N THR A 109 -22.90 -0.52 22.86
CA THR A 109 -21.72 -0.94 23.64
C THR A 109 -20.85 -1.90 22.82
N ILE A 110 -21.43 -2.88 22.13
CA ILE A 110 -20.74 -3.79 21.24
C ILE A 110 -20.14 -3.03 20.06
N SER A 111 -20.90 -2.14 19.43
CA SER A 111 -20.46 -1.33 18.29
C SER A 111 -19.24 -0.47 18.61
N LEU A 112 -19.23 0.23 19.76
CA LEU A 112 -18.11 1.07 20.21
C LEU A 112 -16.86 0.27 20.60
N TRP A 113 -17.04 -1.01 20.95
CA TRP A 113 -15.92 -1.92 21.18
C TRP A 113 -15.26 -2.41 19.90
N ILE A 114 -15.97 -2.52 18.80
CA ILE A 114 -15.46 -2.99 17.51
C ILE A 114 -14.58 -1.90 16.88
N ASP A 115 -13.37 -2.25 16.42
CA ASP A 115 -12.47 -1.31 15.75
C ASP A 115 -12.79 -1.09 14.26
N ASN A 116 -13.75 -1.83 13.69
CA ASN A 116 -14.15 -1.73 12.29
C ASN A 116 -15.21 -0.65 12.06
N PRO A 117 -14.88 0.51 11.43
CA PRO A 117 -15.82 1.61 11.21
C PRO A 117 -17.03 1.26 10.34
N HIS A 118 -16.88 0.25 9.48
CA HIS A 118 -17.98 -0.23 8.63
C HIS A 118 -19.04 -0.98 9.42
N LEU A 119 -18.58 -1.94 10.23
CA LEU A 119 -19.45 -2.74 11.06
C LEU A 119 -20.15 -1.87 12.11
N MET A 120 -19.42 -0.88 12.67
CA MET A 120 -20.02 0.13 13.54
C MET A 120 -21.20 0.84 12.88
N LYS A 121 -21.06 1.32 11.65
CA LYS A 121 -22.14 2.02 10.92
C LYS A 121 -23.30 1.10 10.57
N ILE A 122 -23.06 -0.18 10.24
CA ILE A 122 -24.12 -1.15 9.99
C ILE A 122 -24.93 -1.39 11.26
N ILE A 123 -24.27 -1.58 12.40
CA ILE A 123 -24.93 -1.76 13.71
C ILE A 123 -25.68 -0.49 14.15
N SER A 124 -25.19 0.70 13.77
CA SER A 124 -25.85 1.95 14.11
C SER A 124 -27.21 2.14 13.43
N ILE A 125 -27.50 1.49 12.29
CA ILE A 125 -28.82 1.57 11.64
C ILE A 125 -29.93 1.01 12.53
N PRO A 126 -29.91 -0.27 12.96
CA PRO A 126 -30.93 -0.81 13.85
C PRO A 126 -30.98 -0.08 15.21
N VAL A 127 -29.83 0.41 15.71
CA VAL A 127 -29.77 1.19 16.94
C VAL A 127 -30.55 2.49 16.80
N SER A 128 -30.24 3.30 15.78
CA SER A 128 -30.93 4.56 15.54
C SER A 128 -32.41 4.36 15.23
N THR A 129 -32.77 3.28 14.51
CA THR A 129 -34.18 2.92 14.29
C THR A 129 -34.90 2.62 15.61
N ALA A 130 -34.26 1.86 16.50
CA ALA A 130 -34.81 1.54 17.79
C ALA A 130 -35.03 2.80 18.67
N PHE A 131 -34.03 3.66 18.75
CA PHE A 131 -34.18 4.93 19.48
C PHE A 131 -35.22 5.85 18.85
N PHE A 132 -35.33 5.91 17.53
CA PHE A 132 -36.39 6.66 16.85
C PHE A 132 -37.79 6.19 17.25
N VAL A 133 -38.02 4.87 17.29
CA VAL A 133 -39.28 4.28 17.73
C VAL A 133 -39.58 4.61 19.21
N TYR A 134 -38.57 4.50 20.08
CA TYR A 134 -38.71 4.90 21.47
C TYR A 134 -39.09 6.38 21.63
N ASP A 135 -38.39 7.26 20.91
CA ASP A 135 -38.63 8.71 20.92
C ASP A 135 -40.04 9.09 20.46
N MET A 136 -40.67 8.27 19.59
CA MET A 136 -42.09 8.43 19.21
C MET A 136 -43.01 8.22 20.41
N PHE A 137 -42.76 7.19 21.21
CA PHE A 137 -43.61 6.89 22.39
C PHE A 137 -43.45 7.92 23.51
N VAL A 138 -42.24 8.42 23.73
CA VAL A 138 -41.97 9.44 24.77
C VAL A 138 -42.10 10.89 24.27
N LEU A 139 -42.62 11.09 23.05
CA LEU A 139 -42.83 12.40 22.40
C LEU A 139 -41.55 13.30 22.35
N SER A 140 -40.39 12.66 22.19
CA SER A 140 -39.09 13.33 22.02
C SER A 140 -38.88 13.75 20.58
N TYR A 141 -39.47 14.86 20.12
CA TYR A 141 -39.36 15.33 18.74
C TYR A 141 -37.92 15.59 18.30
N VAL A 142 -37.09 16.12 19.20
CA VAL A 142 -35.67 16.37 18.91
C VAL A 142 -34.90 15.06 18.78
N GLY A 143 -35.23 14.07 19.60
CA GLY A 143 -34.68 12.71 19.48
C GLY A 143 -35.02 12.09 18.11
N MET A 144 -36.29 12.12 17.70
CA MET A 144 -36.71 11.63 16.37
C MET A 144 -35.96 12.29 15.22
N ILE A 145 -35.75 13.63 15.28
CA ILE A 145 -34.99 14.37 14.27
C ILE A 145 -33.52 13.90 14.28
N ASN A 146 -32.91 13.78 15.46
CA ASN A 146 -31.53 13.32 15.59
C ASN A 146 -31.31 11.93 14.96
N GLU A 147 -32.18 10.97 15.28
CA GLU A 147 -32.05 9.61 14.76
C GLU A 147 -32.32 9.55 13.25
N SER A 148 -33.26 10.37 12.75
CA SER A 148 -33.48 10.51 11.31
C SER A 148 -32.25 11.05 10.59
N ILE A 149 -31.58 12.06 11.13
CA ILE A 149 -30.32 12.61 10.58
C ILE A 149 -29.21 11.56 10.65
N ALA A 150 -29.11 10.80 11.73
CA ALA A 150 -28.11 9.74 11.87
C ALA A 150 -28.30 8.64 10.79
N ILE A 151 -29.53 8.14 10.63
CA ILE A 151 -29.88 7.14 9.60
C ILE A 151 -29.58 7.69 8.20
N LEU A 152 -30.02 8.92 7.89
CA LEU A 152 -29.79 9.56 6.60
C LEU A 152 -28.29 9.72 6.31
N SER A 153 -27.50 10.14 7.31
CA SER A 153 -26.04 10.29 7.21
C SER A 153 -25.36 8.95 6.90
N ILE A 154 -25.81 7.86 7.52
CA ILE A 154 -25.30 6.52 7.25
C ILE A 154 -25.67 6.07 5.83
N ILE A 155 -26.90 6.30 5.41
CA ILE A 155 -27.37 5.99 4.05
C ILE A 155 -26.54 6.78 3.01
N ILE A 156 -26.35 8.09 3.21
CA ILE A 156 -25.51 8.94 2.34
C ILE A 156 -24.08 8.42 2.29
N TYR A 157 -23.52 8.00 3.42
CA TYR A 157 -22.18 7.40 3.46
C TYR A 157 -22.12 6.13 2.59
N PHE A 158 -23.09 5.21 2.69
CA PHE A 158 -23.12 4.00 1.87
C PHE A 158 -23.41 4.29 0.39
N ILE A 159 -24.28 5.27 0.11
CA ILE A 159 -24.53 5.75 -1.27
C ILE A 159 -23.24 6.35 -1.86
N LYS A 160 -22.57 7.28 -1.17
CA LYS A 160 -21.31 7.87 -1.65
C LYS A 160 -20.24 6.81 -1.84
N LYS A 161 -20.16 5.84 -0.95
CA LYS A 161 -19.23 4.71 -1.09
C LYS A 161 -19.64 3.78 -2.24
N GLY A 162 -20.92 3.56 -2.46
CA GLY A 162 -21.46 2.84 -3.60
C GLY A 162 -21.24 3.57 -4.93
N PHE A 163 -21.41 4.90 -4.94
CA PHE A 163 -21.13 5.73 -6.13
C PHE A 163 -19.63 5.82 -6.44
N SER A 164 -18.76 5.93 -5.43
CA SER A 164 -17.31 5.87 -5.62
C SER A 164 -16.85 4.51 -6.16
N ARG A 165 -17.55 3.43 -5.78
CA ARG A 165 -17.35 2.07 -6.33
C ARG A 165 -17.94 1.88 -7.73
N ARG A 166 -19.11 2.49 -8.01
CA ARG A 166 -19.84 2.34 -9.27
C ARG A 166 -19.20 3.10 -10.43
N ASN A 167 -18.42 4.14 -10.14
CA ASN A 167 -17.65 4.88 -11.15
C ASN A 167 -16.30 4.24 -11.50
N ARG A 168 -15.85 3.20 -10.78
CA ARG A 168 -14.77 2.34 -11.23
C ARG A 168 -15.38 1.22 -12.08
N LYS A 169 -15.18 1.32 -13.39
CA LYS A 169 -15.45 0.18 -14.26
C LYS A 169 -14.53 -0.95 -13.79
N MET A 170 -15.10 -1.99 -13.21
CA MET A 170 -14.40 -3.24 -12.95
C MET A 170 -14.55 -4.14 -14.16
N SER A 171 -13.49 -4.76 -14.60
CA SER A 171 -13.54 -5.85 -15.56
C SER A 171 -14.41 -6.98 -14.98
N MET A 172 -15.30 -7.53 -15.77
CA MET A 172 -15.96 -8.78 -15.41
C MET A 172 -14.90 -9.90 -15.44
N ASN A 173 -14.90 -10.76 -14.43
CA ASN A 173 -13.92 -11.83 -14.25
C ASN A 173 -12.47 -11.31 -14.12
N VAL A 174 -12.22 -10.49 -13.09
CA VAL A 174 -10.89 -9.97 -12.78
C VAL A 174 -9.89 -11.10 -12.51
N PHE A 175 -10.35 -12.12 -11.77
CA PHE A 175 -9.55 -13.32 -11.52
C PHE A 175 -9.86 -14.39 -12.58
N SER A 176 -8.82 -15.06 -13.08
CA SER A 176 -8.97 -16.26 -13.88
C SER A 176 -9.04 -17.49 -12.97
N GLU A 177 -9.60 -18.59 -13.48
CA GLU A 177 -9.40 -19.88 -12.84
C GLU A 177 -7.95 -20.31 -13.05
N ASP A 178 -7.22 -20.59 -11.97
CA ASP A 178 -5.87 -21.13 -12.06
C ASP A 178 -5.88 -22.49 -12.75
N VAL A 179 -4.99 -22.69 -13.71
CA VAL A 179 -4.79 -24.01 -14.31
C VAL A 179 -4.27 -24.95 -13.22
N LYS A 180 -5.13 -25.86 -12.77
CA LYS A 180 -4.73 -26.89 -11.81
C LYS A 180 -3.76 -27.84 -12.49
N THR A 181 -2.61 -28.04 -11.89
CA THR A 181 -1.63 -29.01 -12.31
C THR A 181 -1.44 -30.05 -11.21
N ASP A 182 -1.40 -31.32 -11.58
CA ASP A 182 -1.07 -32.41 -10.64
C ASP A 182 0.45 -32.53 -10.43
N LYS A 183 1.24 -31.66 -11.08
CA LYS A 183 2.70 -31.66 -10.93
C LYS A 183 3.08 -30.85 -9.70
N GLU A 184 3.74 -31.51 -8.75
CA GLU A 184 4.44 -30.79 -7.69
C GLU A 184 5.49 -29.86 -8.31
N LEU A 185 5.55 -28.65 -7.77
CA LEU A 185 6.59 -27.71 -8.14
C LEU A 185 7.94 -28.28 -7.68
N ILE A 186 8.74 -28.73 -8.63
CA ILE A 186 10.08 -29.21 -8.34
C ILE A 186 10.94 -28.00 -8.03
N ILE A 187 11.25 -27.81 -6.76
CA ILE A 187 12.25 -26.83 -6.34
C ILE A 187 13.60 -27.46 -6.63
N THR A 188 14.26 -27.01 -7.68
CA THR A 188 15.69 -27.33 -7.82
C THR A 188 16.43 -26.58 -6.72
N PRO A 189 17.18 -27.28 -5.87
CA PRO A 189 18.23 -26.59 -5.15
C PRO A 189 19.12 -25.98 -6.24
N GLY A 190 19.24 -24.67 -6.27
CA GLY A 190 20.32 -24.02 -7.00
C GLY A 190 21.65 -24.67 -6.60
N ALA A 191 22.72 -24.41 -7.35
CA ALA A 191 24.05 -24.84 -6.93
C ALA A 191 24.22 -24.56 -5.43
N PRO A 192 24.79 -25.50 -4.65
CA PRO A 192 24.83 -25.36 -3.20
C PRO A 192 25.31 -23.96 -2.80
N ILE A 193 24.55 -23.29 -1.95
CA ILE A 193 24.81 -21.91 -1.48
C ILE A 193 26.29 -21.70 -1.12
N GLU A 194 26.89 -22.69 -0.49
CA GLU A 194 28.30 -22.65 -0.11
C GLU A 194 29.26 -22.57 -1.30
N ASN A 195 28.99 -23.21 -2.41
CA ASN A 195 29.84 -23.16 -3.59
C ASN A 195 29.68 -21.86 -4.37
N VAL A 196 28.47 -21.33 -4.45
CA VAL A 196 28.21 -20.03 -5.08
C VAL A 196 28.87 -18.92 -4.27
N LYS A 197 28.69 -18.90 -2.94
CA LYS A 197 29.31 -17.89 -2.06
C LYS A 197 30.84 -17.95 -2.12
N LYS A 198 31.44 -19.14 -2.01
CA LYS A 198 32.90 -19.30 -2.05
C LYS A 198 33.51 -18.92 -3.39
N THR A 199 32.80 -19.17 -4.49
CA THR A 199 33.29 -18.88 -5.82
C THR A 199 33.23 -17.40 -6.16
N TYR A 200 32.22 -16.68 -5.65
CA TYR A 200 31.98 -15.28 -6.03
C TYR A 200 32.43 -14.27 -4.98
N THR A 201 32.38 -14.58 -3.70
CA THR A 201 32.78 -13.66 -2.62
C THR A 201 34.28 -13.36 -2.64
N ALA A 202 35.11 -14.33 -3.00
CA ALA A 202 36.56 -14.13 -3.06
C ALA A 202 37.03 -13.30 -4.28
N ASP A 203 36.27 -13.34 -5.37
CA ASP A 203 36.62 -12.64 -6.60
C ASP A 203 36.08 -11.19 -6.66
N VAL A 204 35.17 -10.82 -5.77
CA VAL A 204 34.31 -9.67 -5.91
C VAL A 204 34.80 -8.47 -5.14
N ASP A 205 35.41 -8.67 -3.97
CA ASP A 205 36.04 -7.56 -3.22
C ASP A 205 37.10 -6.82 -4.06
N GLU A 206 37.60 -7.47 -5.11
CA GLU A 206 38.56 -6.86 -6.05
C GLU A 206 37.92 -6.16 -7.27
N ARG A 207 36.61 -6.32 -7.55
CA ARG A 207 36.01 -5.97 -8.84
C ARG A 207 35.02 -4.82 -8.86
N ILE A 208 34.21 -4.63 -7.83
CA ILE A 208 33.36 -3.45 -7.67
C ILE A 208 33.81 -2.73 -6.42
N ILE A 209 35.03 -2.27 -6.44
CA ILE A 209 35.63 -1.58 -5.35
C ILE A 209 35.39 -0.09 -5.50
N GLN A 210 35.11 0.50 -4.36
CA GLN A 210 35.32 1.90 -4.08
C GLN A 210 36.73 2.30 -4.51
N LYS A 211 36.88 3.02 -5.59
CA LYS A 211 38.10 3.75 -5.84
C LYS A 211 38.12 4.94 -4.90
N GLY A 212 39.24 5.14 -4.18
CA GLY A 212 39.36 5.97 -2.99
C GLY A 212 38.78 7.38 -2.99
N ASP A 213 38.40 7.96 -4.13
CA ASP A 213 37.87 9.32 -4.26
C ASP A 213 36.38 9.38 -4.64
N CYS A 214 35.66 8.26 -4.61
CA CYS A 214 34.22 8.24 -4.95
C CYS A 214 33.32 8.81 -3.83
N PHE A 215 33.88 9.13 -2.67
CA PHE A 215 33.12 9.71 -1.56
C PHE A 215 32.99 11.22 -1.72
N ALA A 216 31.76 11.69 -1.95
CA ALA A 216 31.44 13.10 -1.89
C ALA A 216 30.90 13.45 -0.51
N SER A 217 31.47 14.49 0.11
CA SER A 217 30.98 15.02 1.38
C SER A 217 29.68 15.81 1.20
N GLU A 218 29.40 16.28 -0.02
CA GLU A 218 28.25 17.11 -0.34
C GLU A 218 27.32 16.41 -1.32
N ILE A 219 26.02 16.53 -1.07
CA ILE A 219 24.94 16.01 -1.88
C ILE A 219 24.69 16.92 -3.06
N THR A 220 24.36 16.29 -4.18
CA THR A 220 23.92 16.97 -5.40
C THR A 220 22.42 17.05 -5.56
N GLU A 221 21.68 16.51 -4.62
CA GLU A 221 20.22 16.56 -4.68
C GLU A 221 19.70 17.97 -4.34
N ARG A 222 18.75 18.43 -5.12
CA ARG A 222 17.95 19.61 -4.81
C ARG A 222 16.52 19.19 -4.53
N PHE A 223 16.08 19.32 -3.30
CA PHE A 223 14.71 19.03 -2.90
C PHE A 223 13.71 19.81 -3.77
N VAL A 224 12.75 19.10 -4.36
CA VAL A 224 11.67 19.67 -5.16
C VAL A 224 10.39 19.74 -4.34
N SER A 225 9.87 18.61 -3.85
CA SER A 225 8.66 18.54 -3.04
C SER A 225 8.51 17.22 -2.31
N ASP A 226 7.67 17.21 -1.27
CA ASP A 226 7.16 16.02 -0.60
C ASP A 226 5.79 15.65 -1.18
N PHE A 227 5.68 14.45 -1.73
CA PHE A 227 4.46 13.95 -2.36
C PHE A 227 3.51 13.21 -1.42
N LYS A 228 3.86 13.13 -0.15
CA LYS A 228 3.02 12.52 0.87
C LYS A 228 1.72 13.31 1.07
N LYS A 229 0.59 12.61 1.19
CA LYS A 229 -0.67 13.21 1.63
C LYS A 229 -0.59 13.54 3.13
N GLN A 230 -1.15 14.67 3.55
CA GLN A 230 -1.07 15.13 4.94
C GLN A 230 -1.58 14.11 5.97
N SER A 231 -2.57 13.29 5.61
CA SER A 231 -3.13 12.24 6.48
C SER A 231 -2.27 10.99 6.60
N ASP A 232 -1.27 10.81 5.72
CA ASP A 232 -0.42 9.62 5.73
C ASP A 232 0.53 9.67 6.92
N LYS A 233 0.58 8.59 7.68
CA LYS A 233 1.48 8.41 8.82
C LYS A 233 2.71 7.60 8.46
N MET A 234 2.56 6.68 7.51
CA MET A 234 3.64 5.93 6.88
C MET A 234 3.43 5.95 5.38
N VAL A 235 4.52 6.06 4.63
CA VAL A 235 4.57 6.02 3.16
C VAL A 235 5.80 5.24 2.72
N HIS A 236 5.70 4.51 1.60
CA HIS A 236 6.85 3.77 1.09
C HIS A 236 6.74 3.44 -0.41
N VAL A 237 7.90 3.15 -1.04
CA VAL A 237 8.08 2.74 -2.43
C VAL A 237 7.47 3.75 -3.40
N SER A 238 8.22 4.80 -3.68
CA SER A 238 7.80 5.78 -4.68
C SER A 238 8.36 5.46 -6.06
N THR A 239 7.51 5.63 -7.06
CA THR A 239 7.90 5.63 -8.48
C THR A 239 7.21 6.78 -9.19
N PHE A 240 7.86 7.40 -10.18
CA PHE A 240 7.27 8.52 -10.87
C PHE A 240 7.60 8.55 -12.37
N VAL A 241 6.79 9.26 -13.12
CA VAL A 241 7.07 9.65 -14.51
C VAL A 241 6.61 11.08 -14.74
N VAL A 242 7.16 11.71 -15.75
CA VAL A 242 6.74 13.03 -16.22
C VAL A 242 6.14 12.89 -17.60
N ILE A 243 4.92 13.40 -17.76
CA ILE A 243 4.20 13.42 -19.04
C ILE A 243 3.54 14.80 -19.18
N ASP A 244 3.78 15.49 -20.28
CA ASP A 244 3.19 16.79 -20.60
C ASP A 244 3.26 17.79 -19.44
N GLY A 245 4.45 17.97 -18.84
CA GLY A 245 4.67 18.91 -17.74
C GLY A 245 3.96 18.55 -16.44
N THR A 246 3.46 17.32 -16.31
CA THR A 246 2.84 16.80 -15.09
C THR A 246 3.66 15.65 -14.51
N VAL A 247 3.98 15.74 -13.23
CA VAL A 247 4.58 14.65 -12.47
C VAL A 247 3.47 13.72 -11.99
N TYR A 248 3.56 12.44 -12.31
CA TYR A 248 2.72 11.38 -11.78
C TYR A 248 3.58 10.50 -10.89
N MET A 249 3.15 10.25 -9.68
CA MET A 249 3.88 9.44 -8.71
C MET A 249 2.95 8.45 -8.03
N SER A 250 3.43 7.24 -7.82
CA SER A 250 2.72 6.23 -7.04
C SER A 250 3.50 5.86 -5.79
N TYR A 251 2.78 5.46 -4.76
CA TYR A 251 3.32 4.91 -3.52
C TYR A 251 2.22 4.21 -2.72
N TYR A 252 2.57 3.45 -1.70
CA TYR A 252 1.58 2.98 -0.74
C TYR A 252 1.71 3.70 0.60
N ALA A 253 0.61 3.82 1.30
CA ALA A 253 0.50 4.63 2.50
C ALA A 253 -0.33 3.96 3.60
N ASN A 254 -0.02 4.29 4.85
CA ASN A 254 -0.80 3.92 6.02
C ASN A 254 -1.25 5.18 6.77
N GLU A 255 -2.55 5.44 6.80
CA GLU A 255 -3.12 6.60 7.51
C GLU A 255 -3.41 6.32 8.99
N LYS A 256 -3.30 5.06 9.46
CA LYS A 256 -3.67 4.67 10.83
C LYS A 256 -2.52 4.82 11.83
N ASN A 257 -1.34 4.32 11.49
CA ASN A 257 -0.16 4.32 12.35
C ASN A 257 1.11 4.49 11.50
N PRO A 258 2.28 4.72 12.12
CA PRO A 258 3.55 4.90 11.42
C PRO A 258 4.20 3.58 10.98
N ASP A 259 3.57 2.44 11.20
CA ASP A 259 4.15 1.13 10.92
C ASP A 259 3.87 0.72 9.47
N GLU A 260 4.83 0.08 8.84
CA GLU A 260 4.65 -0.62 7.57
C GLU A 260 3.88 -1.92 7.82
N ASN A 261 2.55 -1.82 7.77
CA ASN A 261 1.66 -2.95 7.98
C ASN A 261 0.69 -3.10 6.80
N PRO A 262 0.87 -4.13 5.95
CA PRO A 262 0.04 -4.33 4.76
C PRO A 262 -1.47 -4.37 5.01
N GLN A 263 -1.90 -4.74 6.22
CA GLN A 263 -3.31 -4.77 6.62
C GLN A 263 -3.93 -3.39 6.84
N PHE A 264 -3.16 -2.31 6.72
CA PHE A 264 -3.64 -0.94 6.90
C PHE A 264 -3.26 -0.02 5.74
N GLN A 265 -2.68 -0.58 4.69
CA GLN A 265 -2.13 0.18 3.58
C GLN A 265 -3.15 0.43 2.46
N THR A 266 -2.86 1.47 1.69
CA THR A 266 -3.61 1.92 0.53
C THR A 266 -2.63 2.14 -0.61
N ALA A 267 -2.93 1.60 -1.79
CA ALA A 267 -2.23 1.94 -3.02
C ALA A 267 -2.70 3.31 -3.51
N ARG A 268 -1.77 4.21 -3.87
CA ARG A 268 -2.08 5.60 -4.20
C ARG A 268 -1.36 6.09 -5.43
N LEU A 269 -2.08 6.88 -6.25
CA LEU A 269 -1.55 7.77 -7.27
C LEU A 269 -1.64 9.21 -6.76
N VAL A 270 -0.61 9.99 -7.01
CA VAL A 270 -0.61 11.44 -6.85
C VAL A 270 -0.05 12.09 -8.11
N TYR A 271 -0.59 13.23 -8.50
CA TYR A 271 -0.02 14.00 -9.60
C TYR A 271 -0.12 15.51 -9.36
N ALA A 272 0.81 16.25 -9.94
CA ALA A 272 0.85 17.70 -9.90
C ALA A 272 1.54 18.27 -11.15
N PRO A 273 1.16 19.46 -11.64
CA PRO A 273 1.93 20.17 -12.65
C PRO A 273 3.34 20.48 -12.14
N ILE A 274 4.36 20.40 -12.99
CA ILE A 274 5.74 20.75 -12.61
C ILE A 274 5.84 22.20 -12.14
N ASP A 275 5.13 23.11 -12.79
CA ASP A 275 5.17 24.53 -12.48
C ASP A 275 4.31 24.90 -11.26
N ASP A 276 3.46 23.99 -10.79
CA ASP A 276 2.61 24.14 -9.59
C ASP A 276 2.65 22.84 -8.77
N ILE A 277 3.85 22.43 -8.40
CA ILE A 277 4.13 21.12 -7.78
C ILE A 277 3.45 20.93 -6.42
N GLU A 278 3.05 22.01 -5.75
CA GLU A 278 2.35 21.94 -4.47
C GLU A 278 0.84 21.69 -4.62
N ASN A 279 0.28 21.91 -5.81
CA ASN A 279 -1.14 21.65 -6.11
C ASN A 279 -1.35 20.17 -6.51
N LYS A 280 -1.28 19.30 -5.52
CA LYS A 280 -1.29 17.83 -5.68
C LYS A 280 -2.71 17.28 -5.67
N THR A 281 -3.01 16.42 -6.63
CA THR A 281 -4.24 15.59 -6.64
C THR A 281 -3.92 14.17 -6.24
N TYR A 282 -4.66 13.62 -5.26
CA TYR A 282 -4.47 12.27 -4.73
C TYR A 282 -5.63 11.36 -5.11
N ILE A 283 -5.32 10.16 -5.58
CA ILE A 283 -6.28 9.12 -5.94
C ILE A 283 -5.91 7.82 -5.23
N ASP A 284 -6.79 7.32 -4.39
CA ASP A 284 -6.65 6.00 -3.78
C ASP A 284 -7.08 4.93 -4.78
N LEU A 285 -6.17 4.03 -5.13
CA LEU A 285 -6.38 2.97 -6.12
C LEU A 285 -7.11 1.78 -5.51
N GLN A 286 -6.62 1.28 -4.39
CA GLN A 286 -7.20 0.17 -3.65
C GLN A 286 -6.87 0.28 -2.17
N THR A 287 -7.84 -0.03 -1.32
CA THR A 287 -7.69 -0.02 0.13
C THR A 287 -8.18 -1.33 0.74
N ILE A 288 -7.77 -1.57 1.97
CA ILE A 288 -8.25 -2.71 2.76
C ILE A 288 -9.77 -2.67 2.91
N GLY A 289 -10.41 -3.82 2.69
CA GLY A 289 -11.87 -3.98 2.72
C GLY A 289 -12.57 -3.65 1.40
N ASP A 290 -11.84 -3.25 0.36
CA ASP A 290 -12.40 -3.21 -0.99
C ASP A 290 -12.76 -4.62 -1.43
N VAL A 291 -13.80 -4.73 -2.26
CA VAL A 291 -14.24 -5.99 -2.82
C VAL A 291 -14.00 -5.97 -4.32
N VAL A 292 -13.29 -6.96 -4.80
CA VAL A 292 -13.01 -7.16 -6.22
C VAL A 292 -13.52 -8.55 -6.60
N ASP A 293 -14.47 -8.61 -7.51
CA ASP A 293 -15.06 -9.87 -8.00
C ASP A 293 -15.54 -10.80 -6.85
N GLY A 294 -16.20 -10.19 -5.87
CA GLY A 294 -16.71 -10.88 -4.68
C GLY A 294 -15.69 -11.16 -3.57
N LYS A 295 -14.39 -10.97 -3.82
CA LYS A 295 -13.30 -11.24 -2.87
C LYS A 295 -12.89 -9.98 -2.13
N VAL A 296 -12.67 -10.09 -0.82
CA VAL A 296 -12.28 -8.96 0.04
C VAL A 296 -10.77 -8.81 0.04
N ILE A 297 -10.28 -7.59 -0.21
CA ILE A 297 -8.86 -7.25 -0.11
C ILE A 297 -8.49 -7.04 1.36
N ASP A 298 -7.50 -7.77 1.84
CA ASP A 298 -7.06 -7.74 3.24
C ASP A 298 -5.61 -7.27 3.44
N MET A 299 -4.80 -7.17 2.37
CA MET A 299 -3.47 -6.56 2.36
C MET A 299 -3.24 -5.79 1.05
N VAL A 300 -2.52 -4.67 1.13
CA VAL A 300 -2.10 -3.85 -0.03
C VAL A 300 -0.68 -3.35 0.20
N TYR A 301 0.19 -3.44 -0.81
CA TYR A 301 1.55 -2.92 -0.79
C TYR A 301 2.17 -2.85 -2.20
N ASP A 302 3.44 -2.45 -2.27
CA ASP A 302 4.29 -2.41 -3.48
C ASP A 302 3.61 -1.76 -4.69
N THR A 303 3.16 -0.50 -4.49
CA THR A 303 2.52 0.28 -5.55
C THR A 303 3.56 0.95 -6.41
N ILE A 304 3.49 0.68 -7.71
CA ILE A 304 4.39 1.26 -8.73
C ILE A 304 3.58 1.82 -9.88
N LEU A 305 4.21 2.64 -10.71
CA LEU A 305 3.67 3.06 -12.00
C LEU A 305 4.70 2.88 -13.12
N MET A 306 4.20 2.65 -14.33
CA MET A 306 4.99 2.54 -15.55
C MET A 306 4.34 3.38 -16.65
N LYS A 307 5.14 4.17 -17.37
CA LYS A 307 4.68 4.89 -18.57
C LYS A 307 4.55 3.90 -19.72
N LYS A 308 3.34 3.73 -20.24
CA LYS A 308 3.10 2.92 -21.44
C LYS A 308 3.34 3.74 -22.71
N ASP A 309 2.73 4.91 -22.76
CA ASP A 309 2.80 5.86 -23.84
C ASP A 309 2.57 7.30 -23.33
N GLU A 310 2.48 8.29 -24.21
CA GLU A 310 2.28 9.69 -23.82
C GLU A 310 0.91 9.97 -23.18
N ASN A 311 -0.05 9.05 -23.30
CA ASN A 311 -1.40 9.25 -22.79
C ASN A 311 -1.78 8.25 -21.67
N THR A 312 -0.96 7.22 -21.43
CA THR A 312 -1.33 6.11 -20.55
C THR A 312 -0.21 5.75 -19.59
N ILE A 313 -0.56 5.74 -18.32
CA ILE A 313 0.24 5.18 -17.24
C ILE A 313 -0.42 3.89 -16.75
N HIS A 314 0.34 2.82 -16.61
CA HIS A 314 -0.09 1.62 -15.91
C HIS A 314 0.33 1.70 -14.44
N LEU A 315 -0.65 1.74 -13.55
CA LEU A 315 -0.49 1.64 -12.12
C LEU A 315 -0.58 0.17 -11.73
N MET A 316 0.34 -0.32 -10.92
CA MET A 316 0.35 -1.70 -10.45
C MET A 316 0.63 -1.73 -8.96
N TRP A 317 0.01 -2.68 -8.27
CA TRP A 317 0.22 -2.91 -6.85
C TRP A 317 -0.02 -4.37 -6.51
N THR A 318 0.51 -4.81 -5.38
CA THR A 318 0.20 -6.13 -4.85
C THR A 318 -0.91 -6.01 -3.82
N ALA A 319 -1.89 -6.90 -3.92
CA ALA A 319 -2.92 -7.05 -2.91
C ALA A 319 -3.21 -8.53 -2.64
N ARG A 320 -3.62 -8.82 -1.39
CA ARG A 320 -3.97 -10.16 -0.97
C ARG A 320 -5.48 -10.31 -0.83
N THR A 321 -5.99 -11.44 -1.27
CA THR A 321 -7.34 -11.92 -1.00
C THR A 321 -7.32 -13.44 -0.88
N GLU A 322 -8.12 -14.03 0.01
CA GLU A 322 -8.20 -15.48 0.22
C GLU A 322 -6.82 -16.15 0.40
N GLU A 323 -5.93 -15.48 1.16
CA GLU A 323 -4.55 -15.92 1.45
C GLU A 323 -3.60 -15.98 0.24
N ASN A 324 -4.05 -15.61 -0.96
CA ASN A 324 -3.20 -15.53 -2.14
C ASN A 324 -2.88 -14.08 -2.51
N TYR A 325 -1.66 -13.85 -2.99
CA TYR A 325 -1.19 -12.53 -3.40
C TYR A 325 -1.27 -12.41 -4.91
N TYR A 326 -1.88 -11.29 -5.37
CA TYR A 326 -2.09 -10.98 -6.77
C TYR A 326 -1.44 -9.66 -7.14
N ARG A 327 -0.93 -9.55 -8.36
CA ARG A 327 -0.49 -8.29 -8.93
C ARG A 327 -1.64 -7.65 -9.69
N PHE A 328 -2.23 -6.61 -9.11
CA PHE A 328 -3.29 -5.81 -9.73
C PHE A 328 -2.70 -4.73 -10.61
N TYR A 329 -3.50 -4.29 -11.59
CA TYR A 329 -3.20 -3.13 -12.42
C TYR A 329 -4.43 -2.26 -12.63
N CYS A 330 -4.19 -1.00 -12.98
CA CYS A 330 -5.19 -0.05 -13.45
C CYS A 330 -4.53 0.92 -14.44
N PRO A 331 -4.96 1.00 -15.69
CA PRO A 331 -4.50 2.05 -16.57
C PRO A 331 -5.07 3.41 -16.12
N PHE A 332 -4.29 4.46 -16.29
CA PHE A 332 -4.71 5.83 -16.04
C PHE A 332 -4.47 6.66 -17.29
N ASP A 333 -5.54 7.29 -17.78
CA ASP A 333 -5.48 8.20 -18.92
C ASP A 333 -5.00 9.58 -18.45
N THR A 334 -3.83 10.00 -18.96
CA THR A 334 -3.18 11.25 -18.54
C THR A 334 -3.87 12.50 -19.08
N LYS A 335 -4.63 12.42 -20.18
CA LYS A 335 -5.40 13.53 -20.76
C LYS A 335 -6.71 13.79 -20.01
N THR A 336 -7.48 12.72 -19.83
CA THR A 336 -8.79 12.82 -19.16
C THR A 336 -8.70 12.76 -17.64
N LYS A 337 -7.52 12.41 -17.07
CA LYS A 337 -7.27 12.20 -15.64
C LYS A 337 -8.21 11.15 -15.03
N LYS A 338 -8.51 10.09 -15.78
CA LYS A 338 -9.44 9.03 -15.37
C LYS A 338 -8.73 7.69 -15.23
N LEU A 339 -9.12 6.96 -14.20
CA LEU A 339 -8.77 5.55 -14.03
C LEU A 339 -9.57 4.68 -15.01
N GLY A 340 -8.90 3.70 -15.62
CA GLY A 340 -9.54 2.63 -16.37
C GLY A 340 -10.08 1.51 -15.48
N GLU A 341 -10.24 0.34 -16.05
CA GLU A 341 -10.68 -0.85 -15.31
C GLU A 341 -9.55 -1.43 -14.47
N ILE A 342 -9.89 -1.87 -13.25
CA ILE A 342 -8.97 -2.63 -12.41
C ILE A 342 -8.97 -4.07 -12.90
N GLY A 343 -7.78 -4.63 -13.13
CA GLY A 343 -7.59 -6.03 -13.48
C GLY A 343 -6.46 -6.66 -12.67
N VAL A 344 -6.28 -7.97 -12.85
CA VAL A 344 -5.14 -8.73 -12.38
C VAL A 344 -4.20 -8.97 -13.54
N ASN A 345 -2.91 -8.66 -13.38
CA ASN A 345 -1.90 -9.02 -14.37
C ASN A 345 -1.91 -10.54 -14.62
N ARG A 346 -1.43 -10.95 -15.78
CA ARG A 346 -1.30 -12.36 -16.17
C ARG A 346 0.18 -12.75 -16.24
N PHE A 347 0.47 -13.97 -15.83
CA PHE A 347 1.80 -14.58 -15.95
C PHE A 347 1.75 -15.70 -16.97
N LYS A 348 2.61 -15.62 -17.97
CA LYS A 348 2.64 -16.53 -19.12
C LYS A 348 3.97 -17.27 -19.20
N VAL A 349 3.90 -18.59 -19.38
CA VAL A 349 5.05 -19.45 -19.69
C VAL A 349 4.71 -20.30 -20.90
N GLY A 350 5.33 -20.04 -22.03
CA GLY A 350 4.94 -20.69 -23.29
C GLY A 350 3.48 -20.39 -23.64
N ASN A 351 2.65 -21.44 -23.69
CA ASN A 351 1.21 -21.32 -23.96
C ASN A 351 0.33 -21.31 -22.68
N ILE A 352 0.94 -21.40 -21.52
CA ILE A 352 0.23 -21.45 -20.25
C ILE A 352 0.10 -20.03 -19.68
N ILE A 353 -1.10 -19.59 -19.40
CA ILE A 353 -1.41 -18.27 -18.86
C ILE A 353 -2.24 -18.45 -17.60
N ASN A 354 -1.75 -17.88 -16.49
CA ASN A 354 -2.44 -17.82 -15.21
C ASN A 354 -2.50 -16.38 -14.69
N ASP A 355 -3.22 -16.16 -13.59
CA ASP A 355 -3.13 -14.91 -12.86
C ASP A 355 -1.68 -14.66 -12.40
N PHE A 356 -1.26 -13.42 -12.43
CA PHE A 356 0.00 -13.01 -11.82
C PHE A 356 -0.18 -13.03 -10.30
N SER A 357 -0.15 -14.21 -9.75
CA SER A 357 -0.30 -14.52 -8.33
C SER A 357 0.74 -15.55 -7.90
N VAL A 358 0.93 -15.69 -6.59
CA VAL A 358 1.89 -16.71 -6.08
C VAL A 358 1.49 -18.10 -6.55
N SER A 359 0.21 -18.45 -6.45
CA SER A 359 -0.28 -19.76 -6.93
C SER A 359 -0.24 -19.87 -8.46
N GLY A 360 -0.64 -18.82 -9.18
CA GLY A 360 -0.64 -18.83 -10.64
C GLY A 360 0.75 -18.96 -11.27
N ILE A 361 1.76 -18.26 -10.71
CA ILE A 361 3.16 -18.41 -11.14
C ILE A 361 3.65 -19.84 -10.89
N LYS A 362 3.43 -20.38 -9.67
CA LYS A 362 3.82 -21.76 -9.34
C LYS A 362 3.21 -22.75 -10.33
N ASN A 363 1.91 -22.61 -10.59
CA ASN A 363 1.19 -23.50 -11.49
C ASN A 363 1.70 -23.39 -12.94
N ALA A 364 1.96 -22.19 -13.44
CA ALA A 364 2.48 -21.97 -14.80
C ALA A 364 3.86 -22.59 -14.98
N LEU A 365 4.78 -22.37 -14.03
CA LEU A 365 6.13 -22.94 -14.06
C LEU A 365 6.09 -24.47 -13.96
N ALA A 366 5.32 -25.03 -13.03
CA ALA A 366 5.18 -26.47 -12.86
C ALA A 366 4.61 -27.15 -14.10
N ALA A 367 3.54 -26.57 -14.70
CA ALA A 367 2.94 -27.09 -15.92
C ALA A 367 3.90 -27.05 -17.12
N SER A 368 4.82 -26.09 -17.13
CA SER A 368 5.87 -25.96 -18.16
C SER A 368 7.12 -26.81 -17.86
N GLY A 369 7.16 -27.52 -16.74
CA GLY A 369 8.32 -28.33 -16.31
C GLY A 369 9.52 -27.47 -15.88
N ILE A 370 9.30 -26.21 -15.54
CA ILE A 370 10.33 -25.29 -15.07
C ILE A 370 10.39 -25.38 -13.56
N ALA A 371 11.57 -25.70 -13.04
CA ALA A 371 11.82 -25.66 -11.62
C ALA A 371 11.99 -24.22 -11.14
N CYS A 372 11.50 -23.90 -9.96
CA CYS A 372 11.71 -22.59 -9.36
C CYS A 372 12.09 -22.70 -7.89
N LYS A 373 12.70 -21.63 -7.38
CA LYS A 373 13.02 -21.52 -5.96
C LYS A 373 11.74 -21.29 -5.13
N LYS A 374 11.86 -21.42 -3.82
CA LYS A 374 10.74 -21.26 -2.90
C LYS A 374 10.06 -19.90 -3.05
N MET A 375 8.78 -19.94 -3.26
CA MET A 375 7.90 -18.78 -3.28
C MET A 375 7.04 -18.74 -2.03
N TYR A 376 6.87 -17.57 -1.44
CA TYR A 376 6.00 -17.35 -0.28
C TYR A 376 5.62 -15.88 -0.17
N SER A 377 4.61 -15.61 0.61
CA SER A 377 4.03 -14.36 1.07
C SER A 377 3.79 -13.27 0.05
N ASP A 378 4.73 -12.73 -0.66
CA ASP A 378 4.52 -11.55 -1.51
C ASP A 378 5.05 -11.74 -2.92
N ILE A 379 4.55 -10.96 -3.84
CA ILE A 379 5.04 -10.86 -5.22
C ILE A 379 5.13 -9.40 -5.64
N GLY A 380 6.00 -9.11 -6.57
CA GLY A 380 6.10 -7.78 -7.17
C GLY A 380 6.60 -7.84 -8.61
N ILE A 381 6.23 -6.82 -9.38
CA ILE A 381 6.88 -6.46 -10.64
C ILE A 381 7.70 -5.22 -10.35
N MET A 382 8.94 -5.21 -10.82
CA MET A 382 9.86 -4.12 -10.49
C MET A 382 9.52 -2.85 -11.28
N GLN A 383 9.87 -1.71 -10.70
CA GLN A 383 9.40 -0.39 -11.12
C GLN A 383 9.99 0.12 -12.43
N LYS A 384 11.20 -0.30 -12.79
CA LYS A 384 11.84 0.18 -14.03
C LYS A 384 11.29 -0.57 -15.22
N LEU A 385 10.95 0.19 -16.25
CA LEU A 385 10.54 -0.31 -17.54
C LEU A 385 11.60 0.08 -18.57
N SER A 386 12.16 -0.89 -19.23
CA SER A 386 13.00 -0.74 -20.41
C SER A 386 12.41 -1.53 -21.57
N SER A 387 12.69 -1.15 -22.81
CA SER A 387 12.06 -1.77 -23.96
C SER A 387 13.08 -2.17 -25.02
N ARG A 388 12.68 -3.16 -25.83
CA ARG A 388 13.42 -3.67 -26.99
C ARG A 388 12.45 -4.00 -28.10
N GLU A 389 12.88 -3.73 -29.34
CA GLU A 389 12.15 -4.18 -30.51
C GLU A 389 12.49 -5.64 -30.83
N GLU A 390 11.47 -6.49 -30.94
CA GLU A 390 11.58 -7.89 -31.32
C GLU A 390 10.60 -8.20 -32.43
N ASN A 391 11.11 -8.57 -33.61
CA ASN A 391 10.29 -8.89 -34.77
C ASN A 391 9.27 -7.80 -35.17
N GLY A 392 9.65 -6.53 -35.01
CA GLY A 392 8.80 -5.37 -35.32
C GLY A 392 7.75 -5.04 -34.28
N GLU A 393 7.84 -5.63 -33.08
CA GLU A 393 6.96 -5.35 -31.93
C GLU A 393 7.81 -4.91 -30.73
N THR A 394 7.32 -3.90 -30.01
CA THR A 394 7.97 -3.42 -28.79
C THR A 394 7.65 -4.33 -27.63
N TYR A 395 8.67 -4.92 -27.02
CA TYR A 395 8.58 -5.63 -25.75
C TYR A 395 9.17 -4.80 -24.62
N TYR A 396 8.41 -4.70 -23.54
CA TYR A 396 8.82 -4.09 -22.29
C TYR A 396 9.40 -5.15 -21.37
N TYR A 397 10.55 -4.88 -20.77
CA TYR A 397 11.25 -5.78 -19.86
C TYR A 397 11.19 -5.26 -18.43
N SER A 398 11.04 -6.16 -17.49
CA SER A 398 11.11 -5.92 -16.07
C SER A 398 11.53 -7.19 -15.33
N GLY A 399 11.69 -7.10 -14.03
CA GLY A 399 11.89 -8.26 -13.17
C GLY A 399 10.69 -8.53 -12.28
N THR A 400 10.58 -9.74 -11.77
CA THR A 400 9.60 -10.11 -10.75
C THR A 400 10.25 -10.89 -9.63
N TYR A 401 9.57 -10.93 -8.46
CA TYR A 401 10.05 -11.65 -7.29
C TYR A 401 8.90 -12.25 -6.49
N SER A 402 9.20 -13.33 -5.76
CA SER A 402 8.40 -13.85 -4.65
C SER A 402 9.27 -14.76 -3.78
N GLY A 403 9.55 -14.37 -2.55
CA GLY A 403 10.46 -15.12 -1.70
C GLY A 403 11.85 -15.27 -2.33
N ASP A 404 12.32 -16.51 -2.48
CA ASP A 404 13.61 -16.82 -3.11
C ASP A 404 13.54 -16.87 -4.64
N PHE A 405 12.35 -16.75 -5.20
CA PHE A 405 12.14 -16.71 -6.63
C PHE A 405 12.35 -15.30 -7.19
N THR A 406 13.06 -15.21 -8.29
CA THR A 406 13.25 -14.01 -9.06
C THR A 406 13.48 -14.37 -10.53
N CYS A 407 12.90 -13.61 -11.47
CA CYS A 407 13.11 -13.85 -12.89
C CYS A 407 12.93 -12.58 -13.73
N ILE A 408 13.47 -12.62 -14.95
CA ILE A 408 13.17 -11.63 -15.99
C ILE A 408 11.80 -11.97 -16.58
N ILE A 409 11.00 -10.94 -16.79
CA ILE A 409 9.70 -10.98 -17.45
C ILE A 409 9.64 -9.93 -18.56
N LYS A 410 8.84 -10.20 -19.59
CA LYS A 410 8.58 -9.22 -20.67
C LYS A 410 7.10 -9.15 -21.02
N SER A 411 6.66 -8.04 -21.56
CA SER A 411 5.25 -7.80 -21.93
C SER A 411 5.15 -6.86 -23.12
N LYS A 412 4.09 -7.02 -23.95
CA LYS A 412 3.72 -6.06 -25.00
C LYS A 412 2.69 -5.03 -24.52
N ASP A 413 1.88 -5.40 -23.54
CA ASP A 413 0.69 -4.66 -23.12
C ASP A 413 0.74 -4.14 -21.69
N LEU A 414 1.77 -4.54 -20.90
CA LEU A 414 1.94 -4.33 -19.46
C LEU A 414 0.85 -5.04 -18.62
N ILE A 415 0.11 -5.94 -19.22
CA ILE A 415 -0.94 -6.75 -18.57
C ILE A 415 -0.50 -8.21 -18.49
N THR A 416 -0.10 -8.79 -19.64
CA THR A 416 0.38 -10.17 -19.72
C THR A 416 1.90 -10.16 -19.73
N TRP A 417 2.51 -10.73 -18.70
CA TRP A 417 3.95 -10.81 -18.50
C TRP A 417 4.45 -12.21 -18.79
N GLU A 418 5.30 -12.32 -19.80
CA GLU A 418 5.90 -13.56 -20.23
C GLU A 418 7.18 -13.84 -19.44
N TYR A 419 7.33 -15.05 -18.93
CA TYR A 419 8.57 -15.53 -18.34
C TYR A 419 9.68 -15.58 -19.40
N VAL A 420 10.84 -15.04 -19.07
CA VAL A 420 12.03 -15.07 -19.94
C VAL A 420 13.06 -16.04 -19.37
N SER A 421 13.61 -15.75 -18.19
CA SER A 421 14.62 -16.58 -17.55
C SER A 421 14.77 -16.25 -16.08
N GLN A 422 15.21 -17.23 -15.29
CA GLN A 422 15.55 -17.06 -13.87
C GLN A 422 17.02 -17.39 -13.63
N PRO A 423 17.75 -16.60 -12.83
CA PRO A 423 19.10 -16.96 -12.43
C PRO A 423 19.08 -18.11 -11.43
N ASP A 424 19.82 -19.18 -11.70
CA ASP A 424 19.88 -20.38 -10.85
C ASP A 424 20.97 -20.31 -9.77
N PHE A 425 21.89 -19.36 -9.89
CA PHE A 425 23.03 -19.19 -8.99
C PHE A 425 22.71 -18.39 -7.71
N ILE A 426 21.58 -17.67 -7.64
CA ILE A 426 21.20 -16.84 -6.50
C ILE A 426 20.34 -17.64 -5.53
N ASN A 427 20.87 -17.89 -4.33
CA ASN A 427 20.22 -18.73 -3.33
C ASN A 427 19.59 -17.97 -2.17
N ASP A 428 20.21 -16.84 -1.78
CA ASP A 428 19.79 -16.02 -0.65
C ASP A 428 19.22 -14.69 -1.14
N SER A 429 18.56 -14.67 -2.29
CA SER A 429 17.93 -13.46 -2.79
C SER A 429 16.88 -12.99 -1.80
N LYS A 430 16.83 -11.70 -1.59
CA LYS A 430 15.77 -11.07 -0.85
C LYS A 430 14.86 -10.31 -1.79
N TRP A 431 14.09 -11.06 -2.56
CA TRP A 431 12.95 -10.60 -3.36
C TRP A 431 13.27 -9.54 -4.42
N GLU A 432 13.71 -8.36 -4.02
CA GLU A 432 13.80 -7.18 -4.88
C GLU A 432 14.97 -7.28 -5.85
N ASN A 433 14.71 -6.88 -7.07
CA ASN A 433 15.69 -6.81 -8.13
C ASN A 433 15.60 -5.46 -8.85
N ALA A 434 16.53 -5.19 -9.74
CA ALA A 434 16.45 -4.12 -10.75
C ALA A 434 16.79 -4.75 -12.11
N THR A 435 16.08 -4.33 -13.14
CA THR A 435 16.18 -4.92 -14.48
C THR A 435 16.24 -3.82 -15.52
N TYR A 436 17.15 -3.94 -16.47
CA TYR A 436 17.24 -3.02 -17.60
C TYR A 436 17.69 -3.76 -18.86
N VAL A 437 16.93 -3.67 -19.94
CA VAL A 437 17.34 -4.19 -21.24
C VAL A 437 18.08 -3.09 -22.01
N LEU A 438 19.27 -3.43 -22.48
CA LEU A 438 20.06 -2.58 -23.37
C LEU A 438 20.63 -3.44 -24.48
N ASN A 439 20.28 -3.14 -25.72
CA ASN A 439 20.58 -3.98 -26.89
C ASN A 439 20.04 -5.41 -26.69
N ASP A 440 20.92 -6.42 -26.80
CA ASP A 440 20.58 -7.82 -26.65
C ASP A 440 20.89 -8.39 -25.26
N LYS A 441 21.14 -7.53 -24.29
CA LYS A 441 21.50 -7.90 -22.92
C LYS A 441 20.49 -7.35 -21.93
N VAL A 442 20.15 -8.15 -20.92
CA VAL A 442 19.35 -7.73 -19.76
C VAL A 442 20.26 -7.65 -18.54
N TYR A 443 20.55 -6.45 -18.11
CA TYR A 443 21.28 -6.18 -16.86
C TYR A 443 20.34 -6.42 -15.69
N TYR A 444 20.80 -7.22 -14.73
CA TYR A 444 19.96 -7.73 -13.65
C TYR A 444 20.67 -7.67 -12.31
N PHE A 445 20.20 -6.79 -11.44
CA PHE A 445 20.68 -6.69 -10.07
C PHE A 445 19.71 -7.38 -9.13
N VAL A 446 20.22 -8.17 -8.17
CA VAL A 446 19.40 -8.85 -7.15
C VAL A 446 19.92 -8.54 -5.77
N ARG A 447 19.03 -8.04 -4.92
CA ARG A 447 19.25 -7.85 -3.50
C ARG A 447 19.44 -9.19 -2.80
N GLN A 448 20.42 -9.26 -1.87
CA GLN A 448 20.69 -10.44 -1.06
C GLN A 448 20.06 -10.33 0.34
N GLN A 449 20.08 -11.42 1.08
CA GLN A 449 19.62 -11.42 2.47
C GLN A 449 20.50 -10.50 3.36
N PRO A 450 19.95 -9.93 4.46
CA PRO A 450 20.67 -8.98 5.31
C PRO A 450 22.02 -9.45 5.84
N THR A 451 22.22 -10.76 5.96
CA THR A 451 23.46 -11.36 6.47
C THR A 451 24.66 -11.16 5.53
N ASN A 452 24.43 -10.91 4.24
CA ASN A 452 25.49 -10.84 3.24
C ASN A 452 25.99 -9.43 2.92
N LYS A 453 25.31 -8.38 3.33
CA LYS A 453 25.68 -6.98 3.09
C LYS A 453 26.04 -6.63 1.64
N CYS A 454 25.44 -7.31 0.66
CA CYS A 454 25.72 -7.11 -0.75
C CYS A 454 24.52 -7.43 -1.63
N GLY A 455 24.60 -7.07 -2.90
CA GLY A 455 23.73 -7.56 -3.95
C GLY A 455 24.55 -8.21 -5.06
N PHE A 456 23.89 -8.87 -5.99
CA PHE A 456 24.52 -9.44 -7.18
C PHE A 456 24.07 -8.70 -8.44
N LEU A 457 25.04 -8.31 -9.25
CA LEU A 457 24.84 -7.83 -10.61
C LEU A 457 25.23 -8.93 -11.60
N THR A 458 24.39 -9.19 -12.57
CA THR A 458 24.62 -10.16 -13.66
C THR A 458 23.98 -9.70 -14.94
N VAL A 459 24.22 -10.41 -16.03
CA VAL A 459 23.67 -10.12 -17.34
C VAL A 459 23.09 -11.38 -17.95
N TYR A 460 21.92 -11.26 -18.56
CA TYR A 460 21.33 -12.29 -19.39
C TYR A 460 21.45 -11.91 -20.86
N ASP A 461 22.15 -12.73 -21.64
CA ASP A 461 22.29 -12.55 -23.09
C ASP A 461 21.06 -13.15 -23.79
N LEU A 462 20.22 -12.32 -24.38
CA LEU A 462 18.97 -12.72 -25.03
C LEU A 462 19.19 -13.55 -26.30
N ASN A 463 20.33 -13.41 -26.97
CA ASN A 463 20.64 -14.16 -28.18
C ASN A 463 21.19 -15.55 -27.86
N LYS A 464 22.04 -15.65 -26.84
CA LYS A 464 22.64 -16.90 -26.40
C LYS A 464 21.77 -17.68 -25.42
N ASN A 465 20.79 -17.01 -24.80
CA ASN A 465 19.97 -17.56 -23.71
C ASN A 465 20.81 -18.06 -22.53
N THR A 466 21.82 -17.28 -22.13
CA THR A 466 22.75 -17.63 -21.05
C THR A 466 22.94 -16.48 -20.10
N TRP A 467 23.15 -16.81 -18.82
CA TRP A 467 23.54 -15.86 -17.78
C TRP A 467 25.08 -15.73 -17.74
N GLU A 468 25.55 -14.50 -17.63
CA GLU A 468 26.95 -14.22 -17.33
C GLU A 468 27.23 -14.49 -15.84
N LYS A 469 28.50 -14.71 -15.49
CA LYS A 469 28.94 -14.89 -14.10
C LYS A 469 28.58 -13.63 -13.31
N PRO A 470 27.86 -13.75 -12.17
CA PRO A 470 27.49 -12.60 -11.36
C PRO A 470 28.70 -11.98 -10.67
N VAL A 471 28.62 -10.68 -10.45
CA VAL A 471 29.56 -9.94 -9.61
C VAL A 471 28.83 -9.41 -8.38
N GLU A 472 29.51 -9.43 -7.24
CA GLU A 472 28.94 -8.95 -5.98
C GLU A 472 29.10 -7.43 -5.88
N VAL A 473 28.04 -6.74 -5.48
CA VAL A 473 28.03 -5.30 -5.22
C VAL A 473 28.01 -5.10 -3.71
N TYR A 474 29.14 -4.68 -3.17
CA TYR A 474 29.27 -4.46 -1.74
C TYR A 474 28.33 -3.36 -1.25
N ASP A 475 27.77 -3.57 -0.05
CA ASP A 475 26.89 -2.63 0.65
C ASP A 475 25.61 -2.22 -0.11
N CYS A 476 25.19 -3.02 -1.09
CA CYS A 476 24.02 -2.76 -1.91
C CYS A 476 22.88 -3.73 -1.55
N GLN A 477 22.21 -3.51 -0.44
CA GLN A 477 21.10 -4.34 0.07
C GLN A 477 19.75 -3.64 0.01
N SER A 478 19.55 -2.78 -0.96
CA SER A 478 18.30 -2.06 -1.17
C SER A 478 17.71 -2.41 -2.51
N ARG A 479 16.44 -2.06 -2.72
CA ARG A 479 15.91 -1.91 -4.06
C ARG A 479 16.77 -0.86 -4.77
N ALA A 480 17.30 -1.22 -5.92
CA ALA A 480 18.12 -0.37 -6.75
C ALA A 480 17.36 -0.01 -8.03
N ASP A 481 17.90 0.92 -8.83
CA ASP A 481 17.27 1.33 -10.06
C ASP A 481 18.29 1.69 -11.14
N PHE A 482 18.04 1.27 -12.38
CA PHE A 482 18.87 1.56 -13.52
C PHE A 482 18.40 2.80 -14.28
N ILE A 483 19.34 3.52 -14.88
CA ILE A 483 19.07 4.58 -15.86
C ILE A 483 20.19 4.63 -16.90
N VAL A 484 19.83 4.90 -18.15
CA VAL A 484 20.81 5.32 -19.16
C VAL A 484 20.87 6.85 -19.15
N TYR A 485 22.06 7.40 -19.05
CA TYR A 485 22.32 8.83 -19.08
C TYR A 485 23.59 9.09 -19.89
N ASN A 486 23.51 9.96 -20.92
CA ASN A 486 24.61 10.22 -21.87
C ASN A 486 25.20 8.93 -22.48
N ASP A 487 24.33 8.03 -22.94
CA ASP A 487 24.67 6.73 -23.53
C ASP A 487 25.38 5.73 -22.60
N GLU A 488 25.46 6.03 -21.32
CA GLU A 488 26.06 5.16 -20.29
C GLU A 488 25.00 4.62 -19.34
N LEU A 489 25.17 3.38 -18.90
CA LEU A 489 24.25 2.71 -17.97
C LEU A 489 24.73 2.91 -16.52
N PHE A 490 23.82 3.37 -15.67
CA PHE A 490 24.08 3.56 -14.24
C PHE A 490 23.10 2.76 -13.38
N LEU A 491 23.57 2.30 -12.22
CA LEU A 491 22.76 1.69 -11.17
C LEU A 491 22.80 2.59 -9.92
N PHE A 492 21.63 3.06 -9.52
CA PHE A 492 21.42 3.83 -8.29
C PHE A 492 20.97 2.90 -7.17
N TYR A 493 21.57 3.01 -6.00
CA TYR A 493 21.23 2.20 -4.83
C TYR A 493 21.37 2.98 -3.53
N ALA A 494 20.70 2.53 -2.48
CA ALA A 494 20.95 3.00 -1.14
C ALA A 494 21.77 1.96 -0.38
N PRO A 495 22.94 2.33 0.19
CA PRO A 495 23.69 1.49 1.12
C PRO A 495 22.86 1.02 2.33
N ILE A 496 23.38 0.07 3.09
CA ILE A 496 22.67 -0.52 4.23
C ILE A 496 22.29 0.51 5.29
N ASP A 497 23.12 1.54 5.48
CA ASP A 497 22.87 2.59 6.47
C ASP A 497 21.64 3.45 6.12
N ARG A 498 21.21 3.43 4.84
CA ARG A 498 20.09 4.25 4.35
C ARG A 498 20.28 5.76 4.52
N GLU A 499 21.50 6.19 4.73
CA GLU A 499 21.89 7.61 4.85
C GLU A 499 22.67 8.11 3.64
N HIS A 500 23.12 7.19 2.78
CA HIS A 500 23.86 7.50 1.55
C HIS A 500 23.11 7.08 0.31
N ILE A 501 23.47 7.68 -0.82
CA ILE A 501 23.18 7.20 -2.17
C ILE A 501 24.47 6.72 -2.81
N GLY A 502 24.42 5.55 -3.46
CA GLY A 502 25.49 5.01 -4.26
C GLY A 502 25.13 5.01 -5.73
N ILE A 503 26.08 5.27 -6.61
CA ILE A 503 25.94 5.19 -8.06
C ILE A 503 27.07 4.34 -8.61
N ILE A 504 26.69 3.33 -9.39
CA ILE A 504 27.60 2.48 -10.13
C ILE A 504 27.49 2.81 -11.61
N LYS A 505 28.60 3.10 -12.25
CA LYS A 505 28.72 3.12 -13.70
C LYS A 505 28.96 1.69 -14.16
N ILE A 506 28.04 1.18 -15.00
CA ILE A 506 28.10 -0.19 -15.48
C ILE A 506 29.01 -0.24 -16.72
N ASP A 507 30.02 -1.10 -16.67
CA ASP A 507 30.73 -1.49 -17.88
C ASP A 507 29.89 -2.51 -18.64
N THR A 508 29.37 -2.12 -19.82
CA THR A 508 28.45 -2.94 -20.59
C THR A 508 29.12 -4.06 -21.38
N GLU A 509 30.45 -4.04 -21.48
CA GLU A 509 31.23 -5.12 -22.10
C GLU A 509 31.68 -6.15 -21.06
N ASP A 510 32.07 -5.70 -19.87
CA ASP A 510 32.50 -6.57 -18.77
C ASP A 510 32.02 -6.01 -17.42
N ILE A 511 30.91 -6.51 -16.91
CA ILE A 511 30.31 -6.02 -15.67
C ILE A 511 31.27 -6.09 -14.45
N ALA A 512 32.32 -6.90 -14.52
CA ALA A 512 33.34 -6.97 -13.47
C ALA A 512 34.24 -5.71 -13.43
N LYS A 513 34.22 -4.90 -14.48
CA LYS A 513 34.93 -3.62 -14.53
C LYS A 513 34.05 -2.43 -14.14
N SER A 514 32.81 -2.67 -13.81
CA SER A 514 31.90 -1.63 -13.32
C SER A 514 32.47 -0.96 -12.06
N GLU A 515 32.18 0.32 -11.88
CA GLU A 515 32.80 1.14 -10.83
C GLU A 515 31.75 1.88 -10.02
N ILE A 516 31.93 1.93 -8.70
CA ILE A 516 31.19 2.87 -7.84
C ILE A 516 31.81 4.25 -8.09
N VAL A 517 31.07 5.10 -8.76
CA VAL A 517 31.55 6.45 -9.18
C VAL A 517 31.14 7.54 -8.20
N LEU A 518 30.12 7.27 -7.38
CA LEU A 518 29.70 8.18 -6.32
C LEU A 518 29.14 7.39 -5.14
N GLN A 519 29.50 7.85 -3.95
CA GLN A 519 28.83 7.53 -2.71
C GLN A 519 28.70 8.82 -1.90
N ALA A 520 27.50 9.35 -1.72
CA ALA A 520 27.28 10.63 -1.08
C ALA A 520 26.27 10.51 0.06
N LYS A 521 26.55 11.22 1.16
CA LYS A 521 25.60 11.31 2.27
C LYS A 521 24.40 12.15 1.86
N MET A 522 23.20 11.65 2.13
CA MET A 522 21.95 12.34 1.89
C MET A 522 21.61 13.31 3.03
N HIS A 523 20.84 14.36 2.75
CA HIS A 523 20.31 15.25 3.80
C HIS A 523 19.30 14.55 4.71
N THR A 524 18.67 13.51 4.19
CA THR A 524 17.69 12.69 4.89
C THR A 524 17.98 11.22 4.64
N SER A 525 17.26 10.31 5.30
CA SER A 525 17.38 8.90 4.95
C SER A 525 16.86 8.63 3.54
N CYS A 526 17.49 7.67 2.85
CA CYS A 526 17.15 7.28 1.49
C CYS A 526 16.78 5.80 1.44
N PHE A 527 15.49 5.52 1.19
CA PHE A 527 15.00 4.16 0.96
C PHE A 527 14.46 4.08 -0.46
N TYR A 528 14.88 3.05 -1.21
CA TYR A 528 14.35 2.72 -2.53
C TYR A 528 14.42 3.89 -3.50
N PRO A 529 15.63 4.34 -3.86
CA PRO A 529 15.79 5.39 -4.86
C PRO A 529 15.23 4.92 -6.21
N PHE A 530 14.46 5.80 -6.84
CA PHE A 530 13.97 5.62 -8.21
C PHE A 530 14.34 6.85 -9.02
N ILE A 531 15.13 6.67 -10.08
CA ILE A 531 15.70 7.75 -10.90
C ILE A 531 15.01 7.80 -12.26
N GLN A 532 14.67 8.99 -12.72
CA GLN A 532 13.99 9.20 -13.99
C GLN A 532 14.30 10.58 -14.57
N TYR A 533 14.18 10.73 -15.88
CA TYR A 533 14.18 12.04 -16.53
C TYR A 533 13.04 12.90 -16.00
N TYR A 534 13.33 14.17 -15.72
CA TYR A 534 12.41 15.07 -15.07
C TYR A 534 12.05 16.25 -15.98
N ARG A 535 12.96 17.20 -16.17
CA ARG A 535 12.78 18.36 -17.08
C ARG A 535 14.10 18.76 -17.73
N ASN A 536 14.02 19.28 -18.94
CA ASN A 536 15.17 19.78 -19.67
C ASN A 536 16.34 18.76 -19.81
N GLY A 537 16.04 17.46 -19.85
CA GLY A 537 17.04 16.40 -19.87
C GLY A 537 17.73 16.12 -18.53
N GLU A 538 17.40 16.86 -17.49
CA GLU A 538 17.90 16.62 -16.14
C GLU A 538 17.17 15.45 -15.47
N LEU A 539 17.84 14.82 -14.54
CA LEU A 539 17.29 13.71 -13.77
C LEU A 539 16.64 14.20 -12.46
N ALA A 540 15.63 13.48 -12.02
CA ALA A 540 15.17 13.56 -10.65
C ALA A 540 15.09 12.16 -10.03
N MET A 541 15.19 12.12 -8.72
CA MET A 541 15.08 10.91 -7.93
C MET A 541 13.91 11.03 -6.97
N SER A 542 13.04 10.02 -6.94
CA SER A 542 12.11 9.86 -5.84
C SER A 542 12.63 8.81 -4.88
N TYR A 543 12.41 9.04 -3.58
CA TYR A 543 12.80 8.11 -2.53
C TYR A 543 11.92 8.27 -1.30
N THR A 544 11.96 7.27 -0.46
CA THR A 544 11.28 7.31 0.84
C THR A 544 12.26 7.78 1.91
N ASP A 545 11.90 8.84 2.63
CA ASP A 545 12.63 9.32 3.79
C ASP A 545 11.98 8.80 5.07
N SER A 546 12.70 7.96 5.81
CA SER A 546 12.31 7.41 7.13
C SER A 546 10.92 6.75 7.14
N ARG A 547 10.41 6.31 5.99
CA ARG A 547 9.00 5.88 5.80
C ARG A 547 7.94 6.92 6.21
N LYS A 548 8.33 8.19 6.28
CA LYS A 548 7.46 9.31 6.68
C LYS A 548 7.18 10.28 5.55
N HIS A 549 8.07 10.35 4.56
CA HIS A 549 8.00 11.30 3.46
C HIS A 549 8.28 10.60 2.14
N ILE A 550 7.64 11.08 1.08
CA ILE A 550 7.93 10.73 -0.31
C ILE A 550 8.63 11.94 -0.94
N ARG A 551 9.94 11.88 -0.99
CA ARG A 551 10.76 12.97 -1.51
C ARG A 551 10.89 12.87 -3.04
N LEU A 552 10.81 14.02 -3.68
CA LEU A 552 11.28 14.21 -5.05
C LEU A 552 12.42 15.22 -5.00
N ALA A 553 13.56 14.87 -5.58
CA ALA A 553 14.72 15.75 -5.65
C ALA A 553 15.32 15.72 -7.06
N GLU A 554 15.75 16.87 -7.56
CA GLU A 554 16.57 16.95 -8.76
C GLU A 554 17.98 16.45 -8.42
N PHE A 555 18.57 15.69 -9.33
CA PHE A 555 19.87 15.07 -9.16
C PHE A 555 20.76 15.40 -10.35
N THR A 556 21.81 16.19 -10.11
CA THR A 556 22.69 16.66 -11.18
C THR A 556 23.90 15.74 -11.32
N LEU A 557 23.84 14.79 -12.24
CA LEU A 557 24.94 13.87 -12.53
C LEU A 557 26.12 14.56 -13.22
N SER A 558 25.86 15.56 -14.05
CA SER A 558 26.91 16.27 -14.84
C SER A 558 28.00 16.95 -14.00
N LYS A 559 27.85 16.99 -12.67
CA LYS A 559 28.90 17.42 -11.76
C LYS A 559 29.97 16.35 -11.48
N TYR A 560 29.70 15.10 -11.82
CA TYR A 560 30.53 13.95 -11.47
C TYR A 560 31.08 13.20 -12.69
N PHE A 561 30.52 13.47 -13.89
CA PHE A 561 30.92 12.82 -15.15
C PHE A 561 31.10 13.82 -16.25
#